data_612e937fad89d9822ed51e4a184a621f
#
_entry.id   612e937fad89d9822ed51e4a184a621f
#
_cell.length_a   1.000
_cell.length_b   1.000
_cell.length_c   1.000
_cell.angle_alpha   90.00
_cell.angle_beta   90.00
_cell.angle_gamma   90.00
#
_symmetry.space_group_name_H-M   'P 1'
#
loop_
_entity.id
_entity.type
_entity.pdbx_description
1 polymer ?
#
loop_
_entity_poly.entity_id
_entity_poly.type
_entity_poly.pdbx_seq_one_letter_code
_entity_poly.pdbx_strand_id
1 'polypeptide(L)'
;MLAWYERGGVYAVAHVRGGGEHGREWHEAGRGPGKETTISDLIDCAEHLVVEGYTRPGRLAGKGVSAGGIAAGGALVRRPDLWAAMVLQVPLVNALRAETGENGPVNVPEFGSVATEAGFRGLLVMDACLRVRDGVAYPAVLLTAGLNDPRVDVWQPAKLAARLQAATASGRPVLLRIDAQAGHGFGSTAGQRNSLLADQLAFLLDQLRPDQPG
;
A
#
# COMPACT_ATOMS: atom_id res chain seq x y z
N MET A 1 8.35 5.47 15.84
CA MET A 1 9.01 4.12 15.65
C MET A 1 9.53 3.51 16.97
N LEU A 2 10.01 4.28 17.98
CA LEU A 2 10.47 3.70 19.26
C LEU A 2 9.46 2.72 19.86
N ALA A 3 8.19 3.12 19.96
CA ALA A 3 7.13 2.24 20.50
C ALA A 3 6.96 0.89 19.76
N TRP A 4 7.38 0.80 18.51
CA TRP A 4 7.43 -0.46 17.75
C TRP A 4 8.61 -1.33 18.18
N TYR A 5 9.81 -0.73 18.26
CA TYR A 5 11.02 -1.45 18.65
C TYR A 5 11.00 -1.91 20.11
N GLU A 6 10.46 -1.09 21.02
CA GLU A 6 10.27 -1.44 22.44
C GLU A 6 9.36 -2.68 22.63
N ARG A 7 8.54 -3.00 21.65
CA ARG A 7 7.68 -4.20 21.63
C ARG A 7 8.26 -5.36 20.81
N GLY A 8 9.55 -5.30 20.49
CA GLY A 8 10.25 -6.34 19.73
C GLY A 8 9.95 -6.33 18.22
N GLY A 9 9.35 -5.24 17.71
CA GLY A 9 9.08 -5.10 16.29
C GLY A 9 10.36 -4.87 15.49
N VAL A 10 10.46 -5.51 14.33
CA VAL A 10 11.52 -5.29 13.33
C VAL A 10 10.93 -4.45 12.20
N TYR A 11 11.71 -3.57 11.62
CA TYR A 11 11.33 -2.75 10.48
C TYR A 11 12.30 -2.95 9.33
N ALA A 12 11.82 -3.45 8.21
CA ALA A 12 12.58 -3.63 6.98
C ALA A 12 12.13 -2.60 5.94
N VAL A 13 13.07 -2.08 5.16
CA VAL A 13 12.80 -1.20 4.02
C VAL A 13 13.16 -1.94 2.75
N ALA A 14 12.17 -2.19 1.90
CA ALA A 14 12.38 -2.82 0.61
C ALA A 14 12.73 -1.75 -0.44
N HIS A 15 13.98 -1.74 -0.90
CA HIS A 15 14.44 -0.91 -2.00
C HIS A 15 14.12 -1.59 -3.33
N VAL A 16 12.86 -1.49 -3.74
CA VAL A 16 12.35 -2.15 -4.96
C VAL A 16 12.68 -1.37 -6.22
N ARG A 17 12.78 -2.04 -7.36
CA ARG A 17 12.92 -1.38 -8.66
C ARG A 17 11.77 -0.39 -8.89
N GLY A 18 12.10 0.75 -9.47
CA GLY A 18 11.19 1.91 -9.56
C GLY A 18 11.46 2.96 -8.49
N GLY A 19 12.24 2.63 -7.43
CA GLY A 19 12.83 3.60 -6.51
C GLY A 19 14.13 4.18 -7.04
N GLY A 20 14.69 5.19 -6.34
CA GLY A 20 15.92 5.87 -6.73
C GLY A 20 17.19 5.36 -6.04
N GLU A 21 17.07 4.38 -5.14
CA GLU A 21 18.11 4.00 -4.19
C GLU A 21 19.36 3.45 -4.88
N HIS A 22 19.19 2.75 -6.00
CA HIS A 22 20.29 2.17 -6.79
C HIS A 22 20.50 2.90 -8.14
N GLY A 23 20.04 4.15 -8.24
CA GLY A 23 20.27 5.02 -9.38
C GLY A 23 19.25 4.88 -10.51
N ARG A 24 19.61 5.48 -11.66
CA ARG A 24 18.68 5.69 -12.78
C ARG A 24 18.15 4.39 -13.39
N GLU A 25 19.01 3.42 -13.61
CA GLU A 25 18.61 2.14 -14.22
C GLU A 25 17.64 1.37 -13.34
N TRP A 26 17.84 1.45 -12.02
CA TRP A 26 16.94 0.87 -11.04
C TRP A 26 15.53 1.51 -11.07
N HIS A 27 15.49 2.82 -11.17
CA HIS A 27 14.23 3.56 -11.33
C HIS A 27 13.53 3.20 -12.66
N GLU A 28 14.26 3.23 -13.77
CA GLU A 28 13.71 2.94 -15.10
C GLU A 28 13.17 1.51 -15.22
N ALA A 29 13.79 0.54 -14.56
CA ALA A 29 13.33 -0.86 -14.53
C ALA A 29 11.94 -1.05 -13.88
N GLY A 30 11.53 -0.13 -13.00
CA GLY A 30 10.21 -0.15 -12.36
C GLY A 30 9.30 1.01 -12.80
N ARG A 31 9.56 1.66 -13.93
CA ARG A 31 8.78 2.79 -14.44
C ARG A 31 7.69 2.33 -15.43
N GLY A 32 6.55 3.00 -15.47
CA GLY A 32 5.47 2.73 -16.39
C GLY A 32 5.06 1.25 -16.39
N PRO A 33 5.07 0.56 -17.55
CA PRO A 33 4.77 -0.87 -17.62
C PRO A 33 5.67 -1.76 -16.74
N GLY A 34 6.88 -1.29 -16.40
CA GLY A 34 7.81 -1.95 -15.49
C GLY A 34 7.37 -1.98 -14.02
N LYS A 35 6.27 -1.33 -13.62
CA LYS A 35 5.74 -1.39 -12.25
C LYS A 35 5.33 -2.80 -11.80
N GLU A 36 5.15 -3.73 -12.73
CA GLU A 36 5.06 -5.16 -12.42
C GLU A 36 6.25 -5.62 -11.56
N THR A 37 7.46 -5.21 -11.96
CA THR A 37 8.70 -5.51 -11.25
C THR A 37 8.73 -4.91 -9.85
N THR A 38 8.23 -3.67 -9.68
CA THR A 38 8.13 -3.02 -8.37
C THR A 38 7.27 -3.84 -7.39
N ILE A 39 6.16 -4.40 -7.90
CA ILE A 39 5.24 -5.21 -7.09
C ILE A 39 5.86 -6.58 -6.77
N SER A 40 6.47 -7.24 -7.75
CA SER A 40 7.12 -8.55 -7.55
C SER A 40 8.30 -8.43 -6.59
N ASP A 41 9.13 -7.39 -6.71
CA ASP A 41 10.26 -7.16 -5.79
C ASP A 41 9.81 -7.04 -4.34
N LEU A 42 8.68 -6.38 -4.06
CA LEU A 42 8.15 -6.30 -2.70
C LEU A 42 7.67 -7.66 -2.19
N ILE A 43 7.06 -8.47 -3.06
CA ILE A 43 6.66 -9.84 -2.73
C ILE A 43 7.89 -10.69 -2.45
N ASP A 44 8.90 -10.64 -3.32
CA ASP A 44 10.14 -11.39 -3.17
C ASP A 44 10.90 -11.01 -1.88
N CYS A 45 10.94 -9.72 -1.54
CA CYS A 45 11.49 -9.26 -0.25
C CYS A 45 10.71 -9.85 0.94
N ALA A 46 9.39 -9.89 0.87
CA ALA A 46 8.55 -10.45 1.92
C ALA A 46 8.78 -11.97 2.07
N GLU A 47 8.83 -12.69 0.96
CA GLU A 47 9.13 -14.13 0.94
C GLU A 47 10.53 -14.41 1.47
N HIS A 48 11.52 -13.61 1.09
CA HIS A 48 12.89 -13.72 1.61
C HIS A 48 12.92 -13.59 3.15
N LEU A 49 12.24 -12.59 3.71
CA LEU A 49 12.18 -12.44 5.17
C LEU A 49 11.57 -13.66 5.87
N VAL A 50 10.61 -14.32 5.23
CA VAL A 50 10.01 -15.56 5.75
C VAL A 50 10.96 -16.73 5.64
N VAL A 51 11.60 -16.91 4.48
CA VAL A 51 12.56 -18.00 4.22
C VAL A 51 13.78 -17.92 5.15
N GLU A 52 14.32 -16.72 5.37
CA GLU A 52 15.44 -16.48 6.27
C GLU A 52 15.07 -16.51 7.76
N GLY A 53 13.80 -16.76 8.08
CA GLY A 53 13.34 -16.93 9.46
C GLY A 53 13.21 -15.64 10.26
N TYR A 54 13.28 -14.46 9.62
CA TYR A 54 13.04 -13.18 10.30
C TYR A 54 11.57 -13.04 10.77
N THR A 55 10.65 -13.66 10.04
CA THR A 55 9.22 -13.59 10.32
C THR A 55 8.46 -14.80 9.74
N ARG A 56 7.14 -14.77 9.85
CA ARG A 56 6.21 -15.73 9.21
C ARG A 56 4.98 -14.95 8.69
N PRO A 57 4.18 -15.49 7.74
CA PRO A 57 3.04 -14.79 7.18
C PRO A 57 2.08 -14.20 8.24
N GLY A 58 1.75 -14.95 9.29
CA GLY A 58 0.90 -14.49 10.39
C GLY A 58 1.49 -13.36 11.26
N ARG A 59 2.74 -12.94 11.01
CA ARG A 59 3.46 -11.88 11.75
C ARG A 59 4.15 -10.87 10.83
N LEU A 60 3.88 -10.93 9.54
CA LEU A 60 4.40 -9.98 8.56
C LEU A 60 3.35 -8.92 8.23
N ALA A 61 3.73 -7.67 8.33
CA ALA A 61 2.89 -6.57 7.85
C ALA A 61 3.61 -5.79 6.75
N GLY A 62 2.85 -5.30 5.79
CA GLY A 62 3.33 -4.39 4.76
C GLY A 62 2.87 -2.96 5.00
N LYS A 63 3.66 -1.99 4.50
CA LYS A 63 3.27 -0.58 4.50
C LYS A 63 3.64 0.06 3.16
N GLY A 64 2.69 0.79 2.57
CA GLY A 64 2.91 1.62 1.39
C GLY A 64 2.38 3.02 1.59
N VAL A 65 3.09 4.03 1.06
CA VAL A 65 2.71 5.44 1.17
C VAL A 65 2.67 6.04 -0.23
N SER A 66 1.60 6.79 -0.57
CA SER A 66 1.49 7.49 -1.85
C SER A 66 1.70 6.53 -3.05
N ALA A 67 2.66 6.80 -3.93
CA ALA A 67 3.05 5.90 -5.01
C ALA A 67 3.46 4.50 -4.53
N GLY A 68 3.99 4.35 -3.30
CA GLY A 68 4.23 3.05 -2.67
C GLY A 68 2.97 2.23 -2.43
N GLY A 69 1.79 2.83 -2.55
CA GLY A 69 0.51 2.14 -2.61
C GLY A 69 0.37 1.19 -3.80
N ILE A 70 1.06 1.46 -4.92
CA ILE A 70 1.11 0.56 -6.08
C ILE A 70 1.78 -0.76 -5.69
N ALA A 71 2.97 -0.68 -5.08
CA ALA A 71 3.72 -1.86 -4.64
C ALA A 71 2.95 -2.63 -3.55
N ALA A 72 2.58 -1.94 -2.46
CA ALA A 72 1.93 -2.57 -1.31
C ALA A 72 0.50 -3.03 -1.62
N GLY A 73 -0.28 -2.22 -2.35
CA GLY A 73 -1.62 -2.61 -2.79
C GLY A 73 -1.60 -3.76 -3.81
N GLY A 74 -0.62 -3.73 -4.73
CA GLY A 74 -0.39 -4.82 -5.68
C GLY A 74 0.01 -6.12 -4.98
N ALA A 75 0.92 -6.07 -4.00
CA ALA A 75 1.33 -7.21 -3.20
C ALA A 75 0.17 -7.78 -2.36
N LEU A 76 -0.64 -6.89 -1.73
CA LEU A 76 -1.84 -7.26 -0.98
C LEU A 76 -2.79 -8.14 -1.81
N VAL A 77 -3.11 -7.71 -3.03
CA VAL A 77 -4.13 -8.40 -3.84
C VAL A 77 -3.60 -9.63 -4.56
N ARG A 78 -2.28 -9.76 -4.75
CA ARG A 78 -1.66 -10.90 -5.43
C ARG A 78 -1.27 -12.02 -4.48
N ARG A 79 -0.77 -11.66 -3.30
CA ARG A 79 -0.30 -12.59 -2.29
C ARG A 79 -0.87 -12.24 -0.91
N PRO A 80 -2.22 -12.26 -0.77
CA PRO A 80 -2.88 -11.97 0.51
C PRO A 80 -2.44 -12.92 1.63
N ASP A 81 -1.99 -14.10 1.29
CA ASP A 81 -1.49 -15.14 2.19
C ASP A 81 -0.18 -14.79 2.92
N LEU A 82 0.62 -13.88 2.36
CA LEU A 82 1.90 -13.46 2.96
C LEU A 82 1.74 -12.49 4.14
N TRP A 83 0.60 -11.81 4.23
CA TRP A 83 0.44 -10.66 5.12
C TRP A 83 -0.54 -10.95 6.25
N ALA A 84 -0.16 -10.62 7.47
CA ALA A 84 -1.11 -10.53 8.58
C ALA A 84 -1.88 -9.20 8.56
N ALA A 85 -1.19 -8.12 8.17
CA ALA A 85 -1.77 -6.79 8.07
C ALA A 85 -1.12 -5.97 6.95
N MET A 86 -1.88 -4.99 6.42
CA MET A 86 -1.39 -4.01 5.45
C MET A 86 -1.81 -2.60 5.83
N VAL A 87 -0.88 -1.66 5.83
CA VAL A 87 -1.15 -0.22 6.01
C VAL A 87 -0.90 0.51 4.70
N LEU A 88 -1.93 1.15 4.16
CA LEU A 88 -1.88 1.93 2.93
C LEU A 88 -2.18 3.40 3.26
N GLN A 89 -1.14 4.23 3.29
CA GLN A 89 -1.25 5.64 3.65
C GLN A 89 -1.30 6.51 2.41
N VAL A 90 -2.38 7.27 2.25
CA VAL A 90 -2.64 8.16 1.10
C VAL A 90 -2.28 7.49 -0.25
N PRO A 91 -2.72 6.22 -0.46
CA PRO A 91 -2.14 5.35 -1.47
C PRO A 91 -2.71 5.59 -2.86
N LEU A 92 -1.86 5.50 -3.88
CA LEU A 92 -2.28 5.36 -5.27
C LEU A 92 -2.61 3.88 -5.52
N VAL A 93 -3.90 3.56 -5.66
CA VAL A 93 -4.39 2.17 -5.74
C VAL A 93 -5.44 1.93 -6.83
N ASN A 94 -5.95 2.99 -7.48
CA ASN A 94 -6.78 2.90 -8.66
C ASN A 94 -6.09 3.62 -9.83
N ALA A 95 -5.02 3.02 -10.33
CA ALA A 95 -4.09 3.62 -11.28
C ALA A 95 -4.75 3.99 -12.62
N LEU A 96 -5.70 3.20 -13.12
CA LEU A 96 -6.43 3.50 -14.36
C LEU A 96 -7.24 4.79 -14.31
N ARG A 97 -7.58 5.27 -13.12
CA ARG A 97 -8.32 6.53 -12.93
C ARG A 97 -7.44 7.68 -12.43
N ALA A 98 -6.20 7.40 -12.10
CA ALA A 98 -5.30 8.40 -11.50
C ALA A 98 -5.03 9.57 -12.44
N GLU A 99 -4.90 9.34 -13.74
CA GLU A 99 -4.65 10.38 -14.75
C GLU A 99 -5.76 11.45 -14.82
N THR A 100 -6.99 11.09 -14.46
CA THR A 100 -8.13 12.01 -14.48
C THR A 100 -8.28 12.85 -13.21
N GLY A 101 -7.47 12.58 -12.17
CA GLY A 101 -7.43 13.38 -10.95
C GLY A 101 -6.69 14.70 -11.15
N GLU A 102 -6.81 15.61 -10.19
CA GLU A 102 -6.23 16.96 -10.26
C GLU A 102 -4.71 16.94 -10.54
N ASN A 103 -3.98 16.04 -9.90
CA ASN A 103 -2.53 15.88 -10.07
C ASN A 103 -2.16 14.75 -11.06
N GLY A 104 -3.13 14.18 -11.76
CA GLY A 104 -2.95 13.02 -12.63
C GLY A 104 -1.99 13.27 -13.80
N PRO A 105 -2.19 14.35 -14.61
CA PRO A 105 -1.35 14.61 -15.78
C PRO A 105 0.15 14.74 -15.48
N VAL A 106 0.51 15.27 -14.31
CA VAL A 106 1.93 15.42 -13.89
C VAL A 106 2.60 14.05 -13.68
N ASN A 107 1.83 13.02 -13.38
CA ASN A 107 2.33 11.67 -13.09
C ASN A 107 2.39 10.77 -14.33
N VAL A 108 1.88 11.20 -15.48
CA VAL A 108 1.91 10.44 -16.74
C VAL A 108 3.33 10.00 -17.14
N PRO A 109 4.39 10.84 -17.03
CA PRO A 109 5.75 10.42 -17.34
C PRO A 109 6.25 9.25 -16.47
N GLU A 110 5.73 9.10 -15.25
CA GLU A 110 6.12 8.03 -14.33
C GLU A 110 5.27 6.77 -14.51
N PHE A 111 3.94 6.92 -14.64
CA PHE A 111 3.03 5.77 -14.61
C PHE A 111 2.48 5.37 -15.98
N GLY A 112 2.53 6.26 -16.96
CA GLY A 112 1.91 6.05 -18.29
C GLY A 112 0.55 6.72 -18.39
N SER A 113 -0.07 6.62 -19.57
CA SER A 113 -1.37 7.21 -19.90
C SER A 113 -2.33 6.17 -20.45
N VAL A 114 -3.62 6.31 -20.14
CA VAL A 114 -4.69 5.52 -20.75
C VAL A 114 -4.89 5.82 -22.23
N ALA A 115 -4.31 6.90 -22.76
CA ALA A 115 -4.37 7.26 -24.16
C ALA A 115 -3.54 6.33 -25.08
N THR A 116 -2.64 5.52 -24.52
CA THR A 116 -1.84 4.56 -25.28
C THR A 116 -2.10 3.13 -24.79
N GLU A 117 -2.04 2.15 -25.69
CA GLU A 117 -2.24 0.75 -25.33
C GLU A 117 -1.21 0.27 -24.28
N ALA A 118 0.06 0.61 -24.46
CA ALA A 118 1.12 0.24 -23.51
C ALA A 118 0.91 0.88 -22.14
N GLY A 119 0.55 2.16 -22.10
CA GLY A 119 0.25 2.87 -20.86
C GLY A 119 -0.98 2.31 -20.15
N PHE A 120 -2.07 2.05 -20.90
CA PHE A 120 -3.27 1.41 -20.37
C PHE A 120 -2.97 0.03 -19.74
N ARG A 121 -2.22 -0.82 -20.44
CA ARG A 121 -1.81 -2.13 -19.93
C ARG A 121 -0.95 -2.01 -18.66
N GLY A 122 0.00 -1.06 -18.64
CA GLY A 122 0.82 -0.78 -17.45
C GLY A 122 -0.01 -0.31 -16.27
N LEU A 123 -0.93 0.64 -16.48
CA LEU A 123 -1.84 1.13 -15.45
C LEU A 123 -2.77 0.04 -14.91
N LEU A 124 -3.22 -0.88 -15.78
CA LEU A 124 -4.02 -2.02 -15.36
C LEU A 124 -3.25 -2.98 -14.45
N VAL A 125 -1.94 -3.14 -14.68
CA VAL A 125 -1.04 -3.92 -13.80
C VAL A 125 -0.94 -3.30 -12.41
N MET A 126 -0.87 -1.97 -12.33
CA MET A 126 -0.74 -1.20 -11.09
C MET A 126 -2.04 -1.11 -10.29
N ASP A 127 -3.19 -1.36 -10.89
CA ASP A 127 -4.50 -1.10 -10.30
C ASP A 127 -4.92 -2.18 -9.32
N ALA A 128 -4.70 -1.93 -8.02
CA ALA A 128 -5.09 -2.85 -6.95
C ALA A 128 -6.62 -2.99 -6.84
N CYS A 129 -7.38 -1.91 -7.04
CA CYS A 129 -8.84 -1.94 -6.91
C CYS A 129 -9.49 -2.94 -7.88
N LEU A 130 -9.00 -3.00 -9.12
CA LEU A 130 -9.54 -3.89 -10.15
C LEU A 130 -9.09 -5.35 -9.98
N ARG A 131 -8.06 -5.59 -9.17
CA ARG A 131 -7.51 -6.93 -8.93
C ARG A 131 -8.08 -7.60 -7.68
N VAL A 132 -8.87 -6.91 -6.88
CA VAL A 132 -9.58 -7.51 -5.75
C VAL A 132 -10.59 -8.54 -6.27
N ARG A 133 -10.53 -9.76 -5.77
CA ARG A 133 -11.41 -10.88 -6.13
C ARG A 133 -12.32 -11.23 -4.96
N ASP A 134 -13.56 -11.58 -5.26
CA ASP A 134 -14.52 -12.01 -4.26
C ASP A 134 -14.14 -13.37 -3.66
N GLY A 135 -14.46 -13.56 -2.39
CA GLY A 135 -14.23 -14.80 -1.68
C GLY A 135 -12.77 -15.10 -1.30
N VAL A 136 -11.85 -14.17 -1.55
CA VAL A 136 -10.46 -14.29 -1.11
C VAL A 136 -10.33 -13.83 0.35
N ALA A 137 -9.60 -14.57 1.16
CA ALA A 137 -9.28 -14.18 2.54
C ALA A 137 -8.16 -13.12 2.55
N TYR A 138 -8.55 -11.84 2.50
CA TYR A 138 -7.58 -10.74 2.61
C TYR A 138 -7.12 -10.54 4.06
N PRO A 139 -5.88 -10.07 4.30
CA PRO A 139 -5.38 -9.73 5.62
C PRO A 139 -6.15 -8.54 6.22
N ALA A 140 -5.83 -8.18 7.46
CA ALA A 140 -6.29 -6.91 8.03
C ALA A 140 -5.72 -5.72 7.22
N VAL A 141 -6.54 -4.73 6.89
CA VAL A 141 -6.11 -3.58 6.08
C VAL A 141 -6.51 -2.28 6.75
N LEU A 142 -5.56 -1.37 6.92
CA LEU A 142 -5.81 0.01 7.31
C LEU A 142 -5.43 0.93 6.14
N LEU A 143 -6.43 1.59 5.56
CA LEU A 143 -6.23 2.66 4.60
C LEU A 143 -6.37 4.01 5.30
N THR A 144 -5.50 4.96 4.97
CA THR A 144 -5.60 6.31 5.52
C THR A 144 -5.60 7.35 4.41
N ALA A 145 -6.36 8.44 4.59
CA ALA A 145 -6.49 9.52 3.63
C ALA A 145 -6.63 10.87 4.32
N GLY A 146 -6.18 11.93 3.65
CA GLY A 146 -6.58 13.29 3.94
C GLY A 146 -7.73 13.71 3.02
N LEU A 147 -8.75 14.37 3.57
CA LEU A 147 -9.88 14.83 2.76
C LEU A 147 -9.47 15.90 1.73
N ASN A 148 -8.45 16.70 2.07
CA ASN A 148 -7.92 17.79 1.25
C ASN A 148 -6.60 17.39 0.56
N ASP A 149 -6.45 16.12 0.18
CA ASP A 149 -5.26 15.63 -0.50
C ASP A 149 -5.25 16.07 -1.98
N PRO A 150 -4.32 16.96 -2.39
CA PRO A 150 -4.28 17.46 -3.78
C PRO A 150 -3.48 16.53 -4.71
N ARG A 151 -2.86 15.47 -4.18
CA ARG A 151 -1.96 14.58 -4.94
C ARG A 151 -2.59 13.23 -5.25
N VAL A 152 -3.30 12.65 -4.28
CA VAL A 152 -4.03 11.40 -4.42
C VAL A 152 -5.43 11.59 -3.85
N ASP A 153 -6.40 11.64 -4.72
CA ASP A 153 -7.79 11.85 -4.35
C ASP A 153 -8.26 10.85 -3.29
N VAL A 154 -9.01 11.35 -2.30
CA VAL A 154 -9.56 10.55 -1.19
C VAL A 154 -10.42 9.37 -1.65
N TRP A 155 -11.02 9.46 -2.84
CA TRP A 155 -11.83 8.37 -3.39
C TRP A 155 -11.00 7.12 -3.74
N GLN A 156 -9.70 7.23 -3.99
CA GLN A 156 -8.85 6.08 -4.30
C GLN A 156 -8.78 5.07 -3.14
N PRO A 157 -8.29 5.45 -1.93
CA PRO A 157 -8.34 4.54 -0.80
C PRO A 157 -9.77 4.17 -0.38
N ALA A 158 -10.75 5.07 -0.53
CA ALA A 158 -12.15 4.76 -0.20
C ALA A 158 -12.73 3.66 -1.10
N LYS A 159 -12.46 3.68 -2.40
CA LYS A 159 -12.87 2.62 -3.34
C LYS A 159 -12.22 1.28 -3.00
N LEU A 160 -10.91 1.28 -2.72
CA LEU A 160 -10.23 0.03 -2.35
C LEU A 160 -10.77 -0.53 -1.04
N ALA A 161 -11.02 0.33 -0.03
CA ALA A 161 -11.61 -0.09 1.23
C ALA A 161 -12.98 -0.74 1.02
N ALA A 162 -13.89 -0.07 0.32
CA ALA A 162 -15.23 -0.59 0.01
C ALA A 162 -15.17 -1.91 -0.78
N ARG A 163 -14.25 -2.00 -1.76
CA ARG A 163 -14.10 -3.20 -2.59
C ARG A 163 -13.56 -4.37 -1.76
N LEU A 164 -12.59 -4.15 -0.88
CA LEU A 164 -12.06 -5.19 0.01
C LEU A 164 -13.12 -5.62 1.03
N GLN A 165 -13.87 -4.68 1.64
CA GLN A 165 -14.95 -4.98 2.58
C GLN A 165 -16.03 -5.86 1.96
N ALA A 166 -16.38 -5.61 0.70
CA ALA A 166 -17.38 -6.39 -0.01
C ALA A 166 -16.86 -7.77 -0.46
N ALA A 167 -15.55 -7.91 -0.69
CA ALA A 167 -14.96 -9.08 -1.33
C ALA A 167 -14.37 -10.10 -0.35
N THR A 168 -13.87 -9.62 0.81
CA THR A 168 -13.09 -10.49 1.71
C THR A 168 -13.93 -11.59 2.33
N ALA A 169 -13.37 -12.81 2.33
CA ALA A 169 -13.92 -13.94 3.08
C ALA A 169 -13.27 -14.09 4.47
N SER A 170 -12.29 -13.25 4.81
CA SER A 170 -11.69 -13.25 6.14
C SER A 170 -12.53 -12.40 7.11
N GLY A 171 -12.57 -12.79 8.39
CA GLY A 171 -13.13 -11.95 9.46
C GLY A 171 -12.23 -10.78 9.87
N ARG A 172 -11.13 -10.52 9.16
CA ARG A 172 -10.17 -9.48 9.51
C ARG A 172 -10.66 -8.09 9.13
N PRO A 173 -10.35 -7.04 9.93
CA PRO A 173 -10.86 -5.70 9.69
C PRO A 173 -10.27 -5.07 8.43
N VAL A 174 -11.13 -4.42 7.64
CA VAL A 174 -10.75 -3.48 6.58
C VAL A 174 -11.25 -2.11 6.99
N LEU A 175 -10.33 -1.23 7.37
CA LEU A 175 -10.61 0.07 7.96
C LEU A 175 -10.17 1.20 7.02
N LEU A 176 -10.96 2.26 6.98
CA LEU A 176 -10.61 3.52 6.34
C LEU A 176 -10.62 4.64 7.37
N ARG A 177 -9.47 5.30 7.55
CA ARG A 177 -9.32 6.49 8.39
C ARG A 177 -9.18 7.72 7.50
N ILE A 178 -10.12 8.64 7.61
CA ILE A 178 -10.08 9.93 6.91
C ILE A 178 -9.83 11.05 7.92
N ASP A 179 -8.84 11.90 7.64
CA ASP A 179 -8.60 13.13 8.37
C ASP A 179 -9.17 14.30 7.56
N ALA A 180 -10.23 14.92 8.09
CA ALA A 180 -10.95 16.00 7.41
C ALA A 180 -10.13 17.29 7.24
N GLN A 181 -9.06 17.45 8.00
CA GLN A 181 -8.19 18.63 7.98
C GLN A 181 -6.82 18.37 7.34
N ALA A 182 -6.51 17.12 7.03
CA ALA A 182 -5.22 16.76 6.43
C ALA A 182 -5.29 16.71 4.90
N GLY A 183 -4.12 16.92 4.28
CA GLY A 183 -3.85 16.66 2.88
C GLY A 183 -3.01 15.40 2.69
N HIS A 184 -2.04 15.46 1.78
CA HIS A 184 -1.13 14.33 1.45
C HIS A 184 -0.08 14.00 2.54
N GLY A 185 -0.10 14.73 3.65
CA GLY A 185 0.91 14.62 4.73
C GLY A 185 1.89 15.79 4.77
N PHE A 186 2.11 16.49 3.66
CA PHE A 186 2.85 17.74 3.65
C PHE A 186 2.01 18.83 4.33
N GLY A 187 2.63 19.62 5.23
CA GLY A 187 1.93 20.66 5.98
C GLY A 187 1.11 20.16 7.18
N SER A 188 1.07 18.85 7.44
CA SER A 188 0.42 18.33 8.64
C SER A 188 1.13 18.79 9.91
N THR A 189 0.34 19.12 10.94
CA THR A 189 0.87 19.47 12.27
C THR A 189 1.54 18.26 12.94
N ALA A 190 2.38 18.52 13.95
CA ALA A 190 2.97 17.43 14.73
C ALA A 190 1.90 16.54 15.39
N GLY A 191 0.81 17.17 15.88
CA GLY A 191 -0.33 16.44 16.48
C GLY A 191 -0.99 15.49 15.47
N GLN A 192 -1.27 15.95 14.26
CA GLN A 192 -1.84 15.11 13.20
C GLN A 192 -0.93 13.93 12.83
N ARG A 193 0.37 14.19 12.65
CA ARG A 193 1.34 13.12 12.36
C ARG A 193 1.43 12.09 13.48
N ASN A 194 1.46 12.55 14.73
CA ASN A 194 1.52 11.66 15.89
C ASN A 194 0.24 10.83 16.05
N SER A 195 -0.92 11.43 15.86
CA SER A 195 -2.21 10.71 15.88
C SER A 195 -2.25 9.64 14.79
N LEU A 196 -1.89 9.99 13.55
CA LEU A 196 -1.85 9.02 12.45
C LEU A 196 -0.89 7.87 12.73
N LEU A 197 0.32 8.17 13.24
CA LEU A 197 1.30 7.14 13.58
C LEU A 197 0.80 6.26 14.74
N ALA A 198 0.16 6.85 15.75
CA ALA A 198 -0.41 6.10 16.88
C ALA A 198 -1.49 5.12 16.39
N ASP A 199 -2.41 5.55 15.52
CA ASP A 199 -3.45 4.71 14.96
C ASP A 199 -2.87 3.56 14.11
N GLN A 200 -1.85 3.85 13.28
CA GLN A 200 -1.16 2.82 12.49
C GLN A 200 -0.44 1.79 13.39
N LEU A 201 0.26 2.25 14.42
CA LEU A 201 0.96 1.35 15.35
C LEU A 201 -0.01 0.53 16.18
N ALA A 202 -1.10 1.14 16.67
CA ALA A 202 -2.15 0.43 17.41
C ALA A 202 -2.76 -0.68 16.55
N PHE A 203 -3.12 -0.37 15.29
CA PHE A 203 -3.64 -1.35 14.33
C PHE A 203 -2.64 -2.48 14.10
N LEU A 204 -1.37 -2.18 13.80
CA LEU A 204 -0.36 -3.20 13.54
C LEU A 204 -0.10 -4.07 14.78
N LEU A 205 0.02 -3.47 15.95
CA LEU A 205 0.23 -4.20 17.21
C LEU A 205 -0.95 -5.11 17.55
N ASP A 206 -2.17 -4.69 17.23
CA ASP A 206 -3.37 -5.50 17.43
C ASP A 206 -3.41 -6.70 16.48
N GLN A 207 -3.13 -6.48 15.19
CA GLN A 207 -3.22 -7.51 14.16
C GLN A 207 -2.05 -8.48 14.13
N LEU A 208 -0.91 -8.12 14.71
CA LEU A 208 0.32 -8.93 14.76
C LEU A 208 0.54 -9.61 16.12
N ARG A 209 -0.44 -9.59 17.02
CA ARG A 209 -0.33 -10.26 18.33
C ARG A 209 0.04 -11.73 18.14
N PRO A 210 0.93 -12.29 18.99
CA PRO A 210 1.13 -13.72 19.01
C PRO A 210 -0.20 -14.38 19.42
N ASP A 211 -0.63 -15.31 18.58
CA ASP A 211 -1.73 -16.25 18.75
C ASP A 211 -2.73 -15.92 19.89
N GLN A 212 -3.83 -15.24 19.57
CA GLN A 212 -5.05 -15.46 20.30
C GLN A 212 -5.64 -16.77 19.72
N PRO A 213 -5.79 -17.82 20.52
CA PRO A 213 -6.56 -18.98 20.07
C PRO A 213 -7.96 -18.49 19.70
N GLY A 214 -8.36 -18.76 18.44
CA GLY A 214 -9.72 -18.51 17.95
C GLY A 214 -10.74 -19.44 18.62
#